data_460b767f07eaac6efb4c726a77242dac
#
_entry.id   460b767f07eaac6efb4c726a77242dac
#
_cell.length_a   1.000
_cell.length_b   1.000
_cell.length_c   1.000
_cell.angle_alpha   90.00
_cell.angle_beta   90.00
_cell.angle_gamma   90.00
#
_symmetry.space_group_name_H-M   'P 1'
#
loop_
_entity.id
_entity.type
_entity.pdbx_description
1 polymer ?
#
loop_
_entity_poly.entity_id
_entity_poly.type
_entity_poly.pdbx_seq_one_letter_code
_entity_poly.pdbx_strand_id
1 'polypeptide(L)'
;MTQLALVIDLNVCVGCHACVTSCKQWNTSGAAGARSDDNPYGADPTGTLFNRVQTFEVGEFPNTETVHFPKSCLHCEDPPCVPVCPTGAS
;
A
#
# COMPACT_ATOMS: atom_id res chain seq x y z
N MET A 1 10.92 26.05 2.48
CA MET A 1 10.82 24.63 2.05
C MET A 1 9.41 24.35 1.55
N THR A 2 9.29 23.75 0.37
CA THR A 2 7.99 23.41 -0.20
C THR A 2 7.46 22.15 0.44
N GLN A 3 6.23 22.18 0.92
CA GLN A 3 5.56 21.00 1.45
C GLN A 3 4.74 20.37 0.33
N LEU A 4 4.95 19.08 0.10
CA LEU A 4 4.26 18.31 -0.94
C LEU A 4 3.28 17.34 -0.31
N ALA A 5 2.27 16.97 -1.07
CA ALA A 5 1.29 15.97 -0.68
C ALA A 5 1.07 14.99 -1.81
N LEU A 6 0.78 13.74 -1.45
CA LEU A 6 0.36 12.71 -2.39
C LEU A 6 -1.14 12.47 -2.22
N VAL A 7 -1.88 12.70 -3.30
CA VAL A 7 -3.33 12.50 -3.29
C VAL A 7 -3.65 11.19 -3.99
N ILE A 8 -4.39 10.32 -3.30
CA ILE A 8 -4.82 9.04 -3.83
C ILE A 8 -6.35 9.08 -3.96
N ASP A 9 -6.84 9.04 -5.19
CA ASP A 9 -8.27 9.09 -5.47
C ASP A 9 -8.80 7.66 -5.67
N LEU A 10 -9.56 7.17 -4.70
CA LEU A 10 -10.09 5.81 -4.73
C LEU A 10 -11.15 5.61 -5.80
N ASN A 11 -11.78 6.69 -6.27
CA ASN A 11 -12.76 6.60 -7.35
C ASN A 11 -12.10 6.36 -8.71
N VAL A 12 -10.83 6.72 -8.84
CA VAL A 12 -10.09 6.59 -10.09
C VAL A 12 -9.24 5.32 -10.13
N CYS A 13 -8.84 4.81 -8.96
CA CYS A 13 -7.97 3.63 -8.87
C CYS A 13 -8.66 2.39 -9.45
N VAL A 14 -7.97 1.72 -10.37
CA VAL A 14 -8.49 0.51 -11.04
C VAL A 14 -7.81 -0.78 -10.56
N GLY A 15 -6.89 -0.69 -9.58
CA GLY A 15 -6.26 -1.86 -9.00
C GLY A 15 -5.23 -2.55 -9.89
N CYS A 16 -4.59 -1.83 -10.78
CA CYS A 16 -3.66 -2.44 -11.73
C CYS A 16 -2.29 -2.79 -11.13
N HIS A 17 -1.99 -2.35 -9.91
CA HIS A 17 -0.73 -2.59 -9.19
C HIS A 17 0.52 -1.98 -9.84
N ALA A 18 0.38 -1.07 -10.79
CA ALA A 18 1.52 -0.40 -11.42
C ALA A 18 2.34 0.39 -10.39
N CYS A 19 1.66 1.05 -9.45
CA CYS A 19 2.32 1.80 -8.37
C CYS A 19 3.16 0.89 -7.46
N VAL A 20 2.65 -0.30 -7.15
CA VAL A 20 3.35 -1.29 -6.33
C VAL A 20 4.60 -1.80 -7.04
N THR A 21 4.45 -2.18 -8.29
CA THR A 21 5.54 -2.71 -9.12
C THR A 21 6.62 -1.67 -9.37
N SER A 22 6.25 -0.44 -9.67
CA SER A 22 7.19 0.64 -9.93
C SER A 22 8.04 0.95 -8.69
N CYS A 23 7.41 1.04 -7.54
CA CYS A 23 8.11 1.29 -6.29
C CYS A 23 9.05 0.15 -5.93
N LYS A 24 8.61 -1.09 -6.11
CA LYS A 24 9.44 -2.27 -5.88
C LYS A 24 10.66 -2.27 -6.78
N GLN A 25 10.49 -2.05 -8.08
CA GLN A 25 11.58 -2.06 -9.04
C GLN A 25 12.59 -0.93 -8.80
N TRP A 26 12.10 0.23 -8.37
CA TRP A 26 12.98 1.37 -8.09
C TRP A 26 13.84 1.16 -6.85
N ASN A 27 13.32 0.52 -5.83
CA ASN A 27 13.95 0.46 -4.53
C ASN A 27 14.61 -0.88 -4.18
N THR A 28 14.19 -1.99 -4.79
CA THR A 28 14.76 -3.30 -4.47
C THR A 28 14.94 -4.14 -5.73
N SER A 29 15.83 -5.14 -5.61
CA SER A 29 15.98 -6.18 -6.61
C SER A 29 15.48 -7.51 -6.05
N GLY A 30 15.26 -8.49 -6.94
CA GLY A 30 14.81 -9.81 -6.55
C GLY A 30 13.31 -9.99 -6.73
N ALA A 31 12.83 -11.19 -6.45
CA ALA A 31 11.43 -11.55 -6.61
C ALA A 31 10.59 -11.10 -5.42
N ALA A 32 9.34 -10.71 -5.69
CA ALA A 32 8.38 -10.40 -4.66
C ALA A 32 7.01 -10.91 -5.10
N GLY A 33 6.24 -11.45 -4.15
CA GLY A 33 4.88 -11.92 -4.38
C GLY A 33 3.83 -10.98 -3.81
N ALA A 34 2.63 -11.04 -4.36
CA ALA A 34 1.51 -10.28 -3.87
C ALA A 34 1.04 -10.81 -2.52
N ARG A 35 0.52 -9.92 -1.68
CA ARG A 35 -0.13 -10.31 -0.43
C ARG A 35 -1.61 -10.58 -0.67
N SER A 36 -2.18 -11.44 0.17
CA SER A 36 -3.61 -11.71 0.13
C SER A 36 -4.41 -10.48 0.54
N ASP A 37 -5.51 -10.22 -0.13
CA ASP A 37 -6.46 -9.19 0.27
C ASP A 37 -7.15 -9.53 1.60
N ASP A 38 -7.34 -10.83 1.86
CA ASP A 38 -7.97 -11.29 3.10
C ASP A 38 -7.04 -11.15 4.31
N ASN A 39 -5.74 -11.28 4.09
CA ASN A 39 -4.74 -11.21 5.16
C ASN A 39 -3.49 -10.47 4.67
N PRO A 40 -3.60 -9.15 4.45
CA PRO A 40 -2.49 -8.38 3.90
C PRO A 40 -1.27 -8.28 4.82
N TYR A 41 -1.43 -8.60 6.09
CA TYR A 41 -0.35 -8.57 7.08
C TYR A 41 0.09 -9.98 7.49
N GLY A 42 -0.31 -10.98 6.75
CA GLY A 42 0.01 -12.37 7.04
C GLY A 42 1.51 -12.69 6.94
N ALA A 43 1.87 -13.88 7.43
CA ALA A 43 3.25 -14.29 7.58
C ALA A 43 3.91 -14.77 6.29
N ASP A 44 3.21 -14.77 5.18
CA ASP A 44 3.67 -15.34 3.91
C ASP A 44 4.04 -14.30 2.83
N PRO A 45 4.80 -13.24 3.14
CA PRO A 45 5.30 -12.37 2.08
C PRO A 45 6.49 -13.03 1.39
N THR A 46 6.51 -12.98 0.07
CA THR A 46 7.68 -13.35 -0.71
C THR A 46 8.33 -12.08 -1.21
N GLY A 47 9.52 -11.77 -0.70
CA GLY A 47 10.24 -10.57 -1.06
C GLY A 47 9.70 -9.30 -0.37
N THR A 48 10.12 -8.15 -0.85
CA THR A 48 9.81 -6.85 -0.25
C THR A 48 8.92 -6.03 -1.17
N LEU A 49 7.79 -5.56 -0.62
CA LEU A 49 6.93 -4.57 -1.26
C LEU A 49 6.74 -3.41 -0.29
N PHE A 50 7.01 -2.19 -0.74
CA PHE A 50 6.90 -0.99 0.10
C PHE A 50 5.48 -0.46 0.18
N ASN A 51 4.69 -0.70 -0.84
CA ASN A 51 3.27 -0.38 -0.81
C ASN A 51 2.49 -1.53 -1.45
N ARG A 52 1.18 -1.45 -1.34
CA ARG A 52 0.29 -2.47 -1.90
C ARG A 52 -1.07 -1.89 -2.18
N VAL A 53 -1.81 -2.57 -3.04
CA VAL A 53 -3.22 -2.24 -3.29
C VAL A 53 -4.07 -3.29 -2.59
N GLN A 54 -4.92 -2.85 -1.68
CA GLN A 54 -5.88 -3.71 -1.00
C GLN A 54 -7.26 -3.50 -1.62
N THR A 55 -7.94 -4.60 -1.93
CA THR A 55 -9.26 -4.57 -2.57
C THR A 55 -10.33 -4.86 -1.53
N PHE A 56 -11.35 -4.01 -1.49
CA PHE A 56 -12.51 -4.18 -0.61
C PHE A 56 -13.76 -4.27 -1.45
N GLU A 57 -14.66 -5.15 -1.06
CA GLU A 57 -16.00 -5.22 -1.61
C GLU A 57 -16.97 -4.62 -0.60
N VAL A 58 -17.68 -3.57 -1.00
CA VAL A 58 -18.60 -2.84 -0.12
C VAL A 58 -20.01 -2.87 -0.70
N GLY A 59 -20.99 -2.76 0.19
CA GLY A 59 -22.39 -2.78 -0.17
C GLY A 59 -23.00 -4.18 -0.08
N GLU A 60 -24.26 -4.28 -0.44
CA GLU A 60 -25.03 -5.52 -0.44
C GLU A 60 -25.59 -5.80 -1.83
N PHE A 61 -25.72 -7.10 -2.15
CA PHE A 61 -26.31 -7.51 -3.42
C PHE A 61 -27.72 -6.91 -3.57
N PRO A 62 -28.09 -6.37 -4.75
CA PRO A 62 -27.31 -6.29 -5.99
C PRO A 62 -26.43 -5.02 -6.12
N ASN A 63 -26.34 -4.19 -5.11
CA ASN A 63 -25.67 -2.88 -5.16
C ASN A 63 -24.29 -2.96 -4.50
N THR A 64 -23.40 -3.81 -5.02
CA THR A 64 -22.03 -3.92 -4.52
C THR A 64 -21.07 -3.06 -5.33
N GLU A 65 -20.03 -2.57 -4.65
CA GLU A 65 -18.93 -1.84 -5.29
C GLU A 65 -17.60 -2.43 -4.85
N THR A 66 -16.63 -2.43 -5.75
CA THR A 66 -15.26 -2.81 -5.43
C THR A 66 -14.44 -1.55 -5.26
N VAL A 67 -13.73 -1.45 -4.13
CA VAL A 67 -12.85 -0.33 -3.82
C VAL A 67 -11.43 -0.84 -3.76
N HIS A 68 -10.55 -0.23 -4.55
CA HIS A 68 -9.10 -0.51 -4.51
C HIS A 68 -8.42 0.61 -3.75
N PHE A 69 -7.69 0.24 -2.70
CA PHE A 69 -7.01 1.20 -1.84
C PHE A 69 -5.49 0.98 -1.96
N PRO A 70 -4.78 1.84 -2.70
CA PRO A 70 -3.33 1.84 -2.69
C PRO A 70 -2.83 2.30 -1.33
N LYS A 71 -2.21 1.40 -0.58
CA LYS A 71 -1.71 1.68 0.77
C LYS A 71 -0.21 1.90 0.74
N SER A 72 0.19 3.09 1.11
CA SER A 72 1.58 3.46 1.33
C SER A 72 1.68 4.22 2.65
N CYS A 73 2.86 4.75 2.96
CA CYS A 73 3.02 5.61 4.12
C CYS A 73 2.10 6.83 4.01
N LEU A 74 1.33 7.10 5.05
CA LEU A 74 0.37 8.21 5.08
C LEU A 74 0.94 9.48 5.73
N HIS A 75 2.24 9.49 6.03
CA HIS A 75 2.97 10.66 6.55
C HIS A 75 2.30 11.30 7.76
N CYS A 76 2.10 10.51 8.81
CA CYS A 76 1.45 10.97 10.03
C CYS A 76 2.19 12.14 10.67
N GLU A 77 1.44 13.08 11.23
CA GLU A 77 2.03 14.22 11.94
C GLU A 77 2.76 13.78 13.22
N ASP A 78 2.20 12.80 13.93
CA ASP A 78 2.81 12.21 15.13
C ASP A 78 2.99 10.71 14.93
N PRO A 79 4.03 10.30 14.17
CA PRO A 79 4.17 8.91 13.76
C PRO A 79 4.77 8.03 14.86
N PRO A 80 4.07 6.99 15.30
CA PRO A 80 4.63 6.06 16.30
C PRO A 80 5.76 5.19 15.74
N CYS A 81 5.85 5.03 14.43
CA CYS A 81 6.88 4.21 13.80
C CYS A 81 8.28 4.83 13.90
N VAL A 82 8.38 6.16 14.01
CA VAL A 82 9.68 6.85 14.03
C VAL A 82 10.46 6.53 15.31
N PRO A 83 9.90 6.72 16.53
CA PRO A 83 10.67 6.46 17.75
C PRO A 83 11.01 4.99 17.98
N VAL A 84 10.23 4.05 17.41
CA VAL A 84 10.47 2.62 17.60
C VAL A 84 11.35 2.00 16.53
N CYS A 85 11.72 2.74 15.48
CA CYS A 85 12.53 2.20 14.41
C CYS A 85 13.99 2.02 14.86
N PRO A 86 14.51 0.78 14.88
CA PRO A 86 15.89 0.55 15.36
C PRO A 86 16.96 1.03 14.40
N THR A 87 16.63 1.17 13.12
CA THR A 87 17.60 1.59 12.09
C THR A 87 17.53 3.07 11.78
N GLY A 88 16.53 3.77 12.28
CA GLY A 88 16.30 5.17 11.95
C GLY A 88 15.82 5.42 10.53
N ALA A 89 15.29 4.39 9.86
CA ALA A 89 14.82 4.50 8.48
C ALA A 89 13.46 5.21 8.37
N SER A 90 12.66 5.22 9.45
CA SER A 90 11.37 5.88 9.47
C SER A 90 11.46 7.32 9.93
#